data_fa20ca0c5b24f8aeb1bd03ac39630195
#
_entry.id   fa20ca0c5b24f8aeb1bd03ac39630195
#
_cell.length_a   1.000
_cell.length_b   1.000
_cell.length_c   1.000
_cell.angle_alpha   90.00
_cell.angle_beta   90.00
_cell.angle_gamma   90.00
#
_symmetry.space_group_name_H-M   'P 1'
#
loop_
_entity.id
_entity.type
_entity.pdbx_description
1 polymer ?
#
loop_
_entity_poly.entity_id
_entity_poly.type
_entity_poly.pdbx_seq_one_letter_code
_entity_poly.pdbx_strand_id
1 'polypeptide(L)'
;MRFANSQAGYNKFMDMVRSLSEPVVFGMEATGHYWLTLYTHLRNDGFTVHVINPIQSDALRGMYIRKTKTDSVDSVIIADVIRFGRYCETSVEPGDLQAMRELCRQRFYIIDMASDLKRKVIALLDQVFPEYEKLFSDSFGVSSMELLSQYTTPEEMLSVSSQQLAEVLEKASRGRLGAEKAVEIQDAARNSFGIVMASSSFSLIIRQYIEQIRSLESSVDIFDAEIARLLSGFDTQLTTITGIGPTLAAVILSEIGGDIRRFSSPAKLAAYAGVDPTVKQSGDFSGTRMKMSKRGSPYLRRAIWLASTVAAFKDPAIQALYERKRAEGKDHMTVIGHICRKMISIIFAVLRDNTPYVPAGISD
;
A
#
# COMPACT_ATOMS: atom_id res chain seq x y z
N MET A 1 17.24 23.16 -23.22
CA MET A 1 16.03 23.51 -23.99
C MET A 1 14.80 23.27 -23.15
N ARG A 2 13.73 24.06 -23.26
CA ARG A 2 12.41 23.75 -22.68
C ARG A 2 11.43 23.46 -23.81
N PHE A 3 10.61 22.43 -23.65
CA PHE A 3 9.56 22.07 -24.61
C PHE A 3 8.28 21.65 -23.87
N ALA A 4 7.14 21.78 -24.54
CA ALA A 4 5.86 21.39 -23.96
C ALA A 4 5.73 19.87 -23.93
N ASN A 5 5.07 19.32 -22.89
CA ASN A 5 4.73 17.91 -22.82
C ASN A 5 3.53 17.61 -23.75
N SER A 6 3.81 17.61 -25.05
CA SER A 6 2.86 17.39 -26.15
C SER A 6 3.60 16.83 -27.35
N GLN A 7 2.88 16.24 -28.32
CA GLN A 7 3.47 15.70 -29.53
C GLN A 7 4.28 16.74 -30.31
N ALA A 8 3.77 17.96 -30.41
CA ALA A 8 4.49 19.06 -31.08
C ALA A 8 5.77 19.44 -30.34
N GLY A 9 5.74 19.47 -29.00
CA GLY A 9 6.91 19.70 -28.17
C GLY A 9 7.94 18.58 -28.28
N TYR A 10 7.48 17.33 -28.32
CA TYR A 10 8.35 16.18 -28.54
C TYR A 10 9.01 16.22 -29.91
N ASN A 11 8.28 16.49 -30.98
CA ASN A 11 8.85 16.61 -32.34
C ASN A 11 9.94 17.68 -32.40
N LYS A 12 9.68 18.87 -31.85
CA LYS A 12 10.66 19.94 -31.75
C LYS A 12 11.92 19.53 -30.96
N PHE A 13 11.76 18.77 -29.89
CA PHE A 13 12.87 18.22 -29.13
C PHE A 13 13.66 17.21 -29.97
N MET A 14 12.99 16.31 -30.69
CA MET A 14 13.61 15.30 -31.55
C MET A 14 14.34 15.90 -32.76
N ASP A 15 13.82 16.98 -33.34
CA ASP A 15 14.53 17.71 -34.42
C ASP A 15 15.90 18.23 -33.93
N MET A 16 15.96 18.77 -32.71
CA MET A 16 17.21 19.17 -32.08
C MET A 16 18.13 17.94 -31.83
N VAL A 17 17.59 16.85 -31.28
CA VAL A 17 18.37 15.63 -31.00
C VAL A 17 18.96 15.06 -32.29
N ARG A 18 18.17 14.98 -33.36
CA ARG A 18 18.61 14.47 -34.67
C ARG A 18 19.63 15.36 -35.36
N SER A 19 19.72 16.62 -34.98
CA SER A 19 20.77 17.53 -35.49
C SER A 19 22.15 17.31 -34.85
N LEU A 20 22.22 16.49 -33.80
CA LEU A 20 23.49 16.11 -33.16
C LEU A 20 24.18 15.01 -33.98
N SER A 21 25.45 15.14 -34.20
CA SER A 21 26.25 14.17 -34.97
C SER A 21 26.71 12.95 -34.15
N GLU A 22 26.50 13.00 -32.84
CA GLU A 22 27.00 12.03 -31.88
C GLU A 22 25.85 11.11 -31.39
N PRO A 23 26.14 9.86 -31.02
CA PRO A 23 25.18 9.02 -30.37
C PRO A 23 24.65 9.64 -29.07
N VAL A 24 23.33 9.68 -28.92
CA VAL A 24 22.66 10.31 -27.76
C VAL A 24 22.11 9.23 -26.82
N VAL A 25 22.42 9.38 -25.55
CA VAL A 25 21.85 8.61 -24.45
C VAL A 25 21.07 9.56 -23.53
N PHE A 26 19.88 9.17 -23.17
CA PHE A 26 19.02 9.98 -22.30
C PHE A 26 19.08 9.53 -20.86
N GLY A 27 19.06 10.50 -19.96
CA GLY A 27 18.91 10.28 -18.52
C GLY A 27 17.67 10.96 -17.97
N MET A 28 16.93 10.26 -17.12
CA MET A 28 15.75 10.79 -16.46
C MET A 28 15.75 10.43 -14.99
N GLU A 29 15.16 11.29 -14.18
CA GLU A 29 14.87 11.00 -12.78
C GLU A 29 13.44 10.48 -12.63
N ALA A 30 13.25 9.38 -11.87
CA ALA A 30 11.94 8.79 -11.61
C ALA A 30 11.16 9.60 -10.57
N THR A 31 10.93 10.89 -10.83
CA THR A 31 10.16 11.78 -9.95
C THR A 31 8.73 11.93 -10.46
N GLY A 32 7.76 11.49 -9.66
CA GLY A 32 6.34 11.51 -10.03
C GLY A 32 6.06 10.66 -11.28
N HIS A 33 5.18 11.16 -12.15
CA HIS A 33 4.74 10.47 -13.38
C HIS A 33 5.19 11.16 -14.66
N TYR A 34 5.76 12.37 -14.59
CA TYR A 34 6.03 13.23 -15.75
C TYR A 34 7.05 12.64 -16.74
N TRP A 35 7.96 11.80 -16.26
CA TRP A 35 9.00 11.18 -17.08
C TRP A 35 8.47 10.02 -17.95
N LEU A 36 7.37 9.36 -17.58
CA LEU A 36 6.86 8.15 -18.24
C LEU A 36 6.52 8.40 -19.71
N THR A 37 5.82 9.49 -20.03
CA THR A 37 5.43 9.82 -21.42
C THR A 37 6.65 10.02 -22.29
N LEU A 38 7.61 10.82 -21.85
CA LEU A 38 8.85 11.08 -22.60
C LEU A 38 9.69 9.79 -22.72
N TYR A 39 9.80 9.02 -21.65
CA TYR A 39 10.48 7.72 -21.66
C TYR A 39 9.91 6.79 -22.74
N THR A 40 8.59 6.63 -22.76
CA THR A 40 7.92 5.73 -23.70
C THR A 40 8.17 6.14 -25.15
N HIS A 41 8.05 7.43 -25.47
CA HIS A 41 8.30 7.93 -26.83
C HIS A 41 9.75 7.73 -27.26
N LEU A 42 10.73 8.07 -26.39
CA LEU A 42 12.13 7.88 -26.69
C LEU A 42 12.51 6.40 -26.87
N ARG A 43 11.93 5.51 -26.05
CA ARG A 43 12.15 4.06 -26.19
C ARG A 43 11.56 3.51 -27.49
N ASN A 44 10.37 3.98 -27.88
CA ASN A 44 9.73 3.61 -29.15
C ASN A 44 10.54 4.10 -30.36
N ASP A 45 11.18 5.26 -30.25
CA ASP A 45 12.08 5.79 -31.28
C ASP A 45 13.48 5.12 -31.29
N GLY A 46 13.70 4.10 -30.41
CA GLY A 46 14.92 3.29 -30.40
C GLY A 46 16.08 3.86 -29.57
N PHE A 47 15.86 4.92 -28.79
CA PHE A 47 16.91 5.49 -27.97
C PHE A 47 17.19 4.69 -26.68
N THR A 48 18.45 4.76 -26.24
CA THR A 48 18.84 4.30 -24.90
C THR A 48 18.44 5.36 -23.87
N VAL A 49 17.61 4.95 -22.90
CA VAL A 49 17.11 5.83 -21.84
C VAL A 49 17.36 5.20 -20.49
N HIS A 50 18.11 5.87 -19.64
CA HIS A 50 18.40 5.46 -18.27
C HIS A 50 17.50 6.26 -17.31
N VAL A 51 16.76 5.54 -16.47
CA VAL A 51 15.90 6.15 -15.44
C VAL A 51 16.55 5.89 -14.09
N ILE A 52 16.93 6.97 -13.39
CA ILE A 52 17.63 6.91 -12.10
C ILE A 52 16.68 7.22 -10.93
N ASN A 53 16.99 6.63 -9.79
CA ASN A 53 16.24 6.92 -8.56
C ASN A 53 16.62 8.31 -8.02
N PRO A 54 15.65 9.16 -7.61
CA PRO A 54 15.90 10.47 -7.03
C PRO A 54 16.89 10.50 -5.86
N ILE A 55 16.98 9.42 -5.09
CA ILE A 55 17.97 9.30 -4.00
C ILE A 55 19.40 9.36 -4.53
N GLN A 56 19.65 8.91 -5.75
CA GLN A 56 20.99 8.89 -6.35
C GLN A 56 21.39 10.27 -6.84
N SER A 57 20.48 11.00 -7.49
CA SER A 57 20.71 12.39 -7.90
C SER A 57 20.89 13.32 -6.68
N ASP A 58 20.08 13.12 -5.62
CA ASP A 58 20.22 13.85 -4.36
C ASP A 58 21.56 13.55 -3.64
N ALA A 59 22.01 12.30 -3.66
CA ALA A 59 23.30 11.92 -3.08
C ALA A 59 24.47 12.62 -3.81
N LEU A 60 24.43 12.64 -5.15
CA LEU A 60 25.46 13.34 -5.94
C LEU A 60 25.39 14.86 -5.73
N ARG A 61 24.16 15.43 -5.66
CA ARG A 61 23.97 16.87 -5.35
C ARG A 61 24.61 17.25 -4.01
N GLY A 62 24.59 16.34 -3.03
CA GLY A 62 25.24 16.54 -1.74
C GLY A 62 26.77 16.72 -1.82
N MET A 63 27.40 16.29 -2.89
CA MET A 63 28.84 16.44 -3.13
C MET A 63 29.22 17.82 -3.71
N TYR A 64 28.26 18.57 -4.28
CA TYR A 64 28.49 19.91 -4.80
C TYR A 64 28.45 20.94 -3.66
N ILE A 65 29.41 21.88 -3.69
CA ILE A 65 29.55 22.93 -2.65
C ILE A 65 28.29 23.83 -2.61
N ARG A 66 27.69 24.11 -3.76
CA ARG A 66 26.46 24.90 -3.86
C ARG A 66 25.25 24.00 -4.06
N LYS A 67 24.39 23.93 -3.07
CA LYS A 67 23.13 23.16 -3.09
C LYS A 67 22.01 23.92 -3.82
N THR A 68 22.25 24.38 -5.04
CA THR A 68 21.21 25.05 -5.84
C THR A 68 20.31 23.99 -6.48
N LYS A 69 19.00 24.11 -6.29
CA LYS A 69 17.99 23.22 -6.90
C LYS A 69 17.27 23.99 -8.01
N THR A 70 17.61 23.69 -9.26
CA THR A 70 16.93 24.17 -10.46
C THR A 70 16.93 23.07 -11.49
N ASP A 71 15.95 23.04 -12.39
CA ASP A 71 15.85 22.01 -13.44
C ASP A 71 17.11 21.89 -14.30
N SER A 72 17.81 23.00 -14.54
CA SER A 72 19.05 23.00 -15.31
C SER A 72 20.22 22.35 -14.55
N VAL A 73 20.34 22.59 -13.25
CA VAL A 73 21.33 21.94 -12.40
C VAL A 73 21.01 20.46 -12.25
N ASP A 74 19.73 20.13 -12.06
CA ASP A 74 19.27 18.75 -11.92
C ASP A 74 19.54 17.93 -13.17
N SER A 75 19.37 18.50 -14.37
CA SER A 75 19.70 17.82 -15.63
C SER A 75 21.20 17.53 -15.77
N VAL A 76 22.07 18.42 -15.31
CA VAL A 76 23.53 18.19 -15.29
C VAL A 76 23.89 17.09 -14.30
N ILE A 77 23.29 17.11 -13.10
CA ILE A 77 23.51 16.08 -12.08
C ILE A 77 23.08 14.70 -12.59
N ILE A 78 21.94 14.61 -13.28
CA ILE A 78 21.47 13.36 -13.89
C ILE A 78 22.46 12.85 -14.92
N ALA A 79 22.95 13.74 -15.81
CA ALA A 79 23.95 13.39 -16.80
C ALA A 79 25.26 12.92 -16.15
N ASP A 80 25.70 13.55 -15.07
CA ASP A 80 26.90 13.14 -14.33
C ASP A 80 26.70 11.77 -13.64
N VAL A 81 25.54 11.51 -13.03
CA VAL A 81 25.23 10.18 -12.45
C VAL A 81 25.40 9.07 -13.51
N ILE A 82 24.86 9.30 -14.72
CA ILE A 82 24.96 8.34 -15.81
C ILE A 82 26.40 8.20 -16.29
N ARG A 83 27.12 9.30 -16.46
CA ARG A 83 28.52 9.30 -16.89
C ARG A 83 29.44 8.60 -15.90
N PHE A 84 29.18 8.68 -14.59
CA PHE A 84 29.91 7.94 -13.59
C PHE A 84 29.64 6.42 -13.62
N GLY A 85 28.55 5.97 -14.24
CA GLY A 85 28.24 4.56 -14.41
C GLY A 85 27.94 3.77 -13.12
N ARG A 86 27.78 4.45 -11.99
CA ARG A 86 27.50 3.83 -10.67
C ARG A 86 26.10 4.18 -10.19
N TYR A 87 25.09 3.73 -10.91
CA TYR A 87 23.70 3.93 -10.57
C TYR A 87 22.90 2.63 -10.71
N CYS A 88 21.77 2.57 -10.03
CA CYS A 88 20.78 1.51 -10.22
C CYS A 88 19.65 2.07 -11.08
N GLU A 89 19.42 1.44 -12.22
CA GLU A 89 18.30 1.82 -13.08
C GLU A 89 16.96 1.51 -12.39
N THR A 90 16.02 2.42 -12.58
CA THR A 90 14.63 2.15 -12.31
C THR A 90 14.09 1.27 -13.43
N SER A 91 13.66 0.05 -13.10
CA SER A 91 13.06 -0.85 -14.08
C SER A 91 11.72 -0.30 -14.55
N VAL A 92 11.53 -0.29 -15.87
CA VAL A 92 10.23 -0.04 -16.50
C VAL A 92 9.72 -1.36 -17.01
N GLU A 93 8.65 -1.78 -16.44
CA GLU A 93 8.12 -3.14 -16.59
C GLU A 93 7.28 -3.31 -17.87
N PRO A 94 7.06 -4.55 -18.36
CA PRO A 94 6.07 -4.83 -19.38
C PRO A 94 4.67 -4.31 -19.02
N GLY A 95 3.85 -4.03 -20.04
CA GLY A 95 2.55 -3.34 -19.88
C GLY A 95 1.65 -3.94 -18.79
N ASP A 96 1.50 -5.28 -18.76
CA ASP A 96 0.64 -5.95 -17.76
C ASP A 96 1.18 -5.83 -16.34
N LEU A 97 2.49 -5.88 -16.16
CA LEU A 97 3.12 -5.76 -14.85
C LEU A 97 3.03 -4.31 -14.33
N GLN A 98 3.19 -3.33 -15.23
CA GLN A 98 2.98 -1.92 -14.90
C GLN A 98 1.51 -1.64 -14.57
N ALA A 99 0.57 -2.17 -15.37
CA ALA A 99 -0.87 -2.05 -15.10
C ALA A 99 -1.23 -2.64 -13.73
N MET A 100 -0.74 -3.83 -13.43
CA MET A 100 -0.94 -4.48 -12.13
C MET A 100 -0.35 -3.65 -10.98
N ARG A 101 0.83 -3.05 -11.16
CA ARG A 101 1.45 -2.14 -10.17
C ARG A 101 0.57 -0.93 -9.89
N GLU A 102 0.08 -0.26 -10.92
CA GLU A 102 -0.78 0.92 -10.76
C GLU A 102 -2.10 0.57 -10.05
N LEU A 103 -2.75 -0.54 -10.45
CA LEU A 103 -3.98 -1.01 -9.78
C LEU A 103 -3.73 -1.33 -8.30
N CYS A 104 -2.65 -2.04 -7.97
CA CYS A 104 -2.29 -2.35 -6.59
C CYS A 104 -2.06 -1.08 -5.75
N ARG A 105 -1.40 -0.09 -6.31
CA ARG A 105 -1.16 1.20 -5.63
C ARG A 105 -2.45 1.97 -5.42
N GLN A 106 -3.30 2.05 -6.45
CA GLN A 106 -4.60 2.71 -6.34
C GLN A 106 -5.52 1.99 -5.35
N ARG A 107 -5.50 0.65 -5.34
CA ARG A 107 -6.22 -0.13 -4.33
C ARG A 107 -5.81 0.24 -2.91
N PHE A 108 -4.52 0.33 -2.61
CA PHE A 108 -4.06 0.78 -1.29
C PHE A 108 -4.55 2.19 -0.96
N TYR A 109 -4.49 3.09 -1.92
CA TYR A 109 -4.96 4.47 -1.74
C TYR A 109 -6.46 4.52 -1.39
N ILE A 110 -7.30 3.75 -2.12
CA ILE A 110 -8.75 3.68 -1.85
C ILE A 110 -9.03 3.09 -0.46
N ILE A 111 -8.31 2.03 -0.05
CA ILE A 111 -8.43 1.47 1.30
C ILE A 111 -8.08 2.51 2.38
N ASP A 112 -7.04 3.30 2.15
CA ASP A 112 -6.65 4.35 3.08
C ASP A 112 -7.72 5.46 3.16
N MET A 113 -8.31 5.87 2.03
CA MET A 113 -9.45 6.80 1.99
C MET A 113 -10.66 6.25 2.76
N ALA A 114 -11.04 4.99 2.53
CA ALA A 114 -12.13 4.35 3.26
C ALA A 114 -11.85 4.31 4.77
N SER A 115 -10.61 4.01 5.16
CA SER A 115 -10.20 3.99 6.56
C SER A 115 -10.24 5.38 7.20
N ASP A 116 -9.91 6.45 6.45
CA ASP A 116 -10.03 7.83 6.91
C ASP A 116 -11.50 8.22 7.14
N LEU A 117 -12.39 7.84 6.23
CA LEU A 117 -13.83 8.08 6.40
C LEU A 117 -14.39 7.28 7.59
N LYS A 118 -13.99 6.01 7.75
CA LYS A 118 -14.38 5.19 8.91
C LYS A 118 -14.00 5.87 10.23
N ARG A 119 -12.77 6.40 10.35
CA ARG A 119 -12.36 7.15 11.54
C ARG A 119 -13.20 8.41 11.79
N LYS A 120 -13.60 9.11 10.71
CA LYS A 120 -14.48 10.27 10.82
C LYS A 120 -15.88 9.89 11.28
N VAL A 121 -16.44 8.79 10.78
CA VAL A 121 -17.74 8.27 11.24
C VAL A 121 -17.69 7.93 12.73
N ILE A 122 -16.66 7.22 13.20
CA ILE A 122 -16.50 6.91 14.63
C ILE A 122 -16.47 8.21 15.44
N ALA A 123 -15.66 9.19 15.05
CA ALA A 123 -15.55 10.45 15.78
C ALA A 123 -16.86 11.27 15.78
N LEU A 124 -17.76 11.07 14.83
CA LEU A 124 -19.09 11.69 14.84
C LEU A 124 -20.05 10.87 15.71
N LEU A 125 -20.02 9.54 15.64
CA LEU A 125 -20.82 8.66 16.49
C LEU A 125 -20.48 8.86 17.97
N ASP A 126 -19.19 9.01 18.31
CA ASP A 126 -18.76 9.30 19.69
C ASP A 126 -19.39 10.58 20.25
N GLN A 127 -19.81 11.52 19.40
CA GLN A 127 -20.47 12.74 19.81
C GLN A 127 -21.99 12.57 19.94
N VAL A 128 -22.64 11.92 18.97
CA VAL A 128 -24.11 11.86 18.91
C VAL A 128 -24.69 10.56 19.50
N PHE A 129 -23.92 9.48 19.48
CA PHE A 129 -24.34 8.17 19.98
C PHE A 129 -23.14 7.35 20.50
N PRO A 130 -22.45 7.75 21.57
CA PRO A 130 -21.23 7.11 22.07
C PRO A 130 -21.40 5.63 22.44
N GLU A 131 -22.60 5.18 22.73
CA GLU A 131 -22.90 3.78 23.02
C GLU A 131 -22.88 2.88 21.77
N TYR A 132 -22.92 3.46 20.57
CA TYR A 132 -23.05 2.73 19.31
C TYR A 132 -21.94 1.72 19.07
N GLU A 133 -20.68 2.06 19.44
CA GLU A 133 -19.52 1.18 19.26
C GLU A 133 -19.71 -0.19 19.93
N LYS A 134 -20.44 -0.23 21.05
CA LYS A 134 -20.67 -1.47 21.81
C LYS A 134 -21.81 -2.33 21.25
N LEU A 135 -22.62 -1.77 20.36
CA LEU A 135 -23.77 -2.50 19.81
C LEU A 135 -23.41 -3.54 18.74
N PHE A 136 -22.25 -3.40 18.11
CA PHE A 136 -21.79 -4.29 17.07
C PHE A 136 -20.33 -4.71 17.30
N SER A 137 -19.99 -5.93 16.93
CA SER A 137 -18.59 -6.40 16.98
C SER A 137 -17.69 -5.65 15.96
N ASP A 138 -18.31 -5.12 14.91
CA ASP A 138 -17.68 -4.25 13.91
C ASP A 138 -18.69 -3.17 13.53
N SER A 139 -18.38 -1.92 13.85
CA SER A 139 -19.21 -0.75 13.52
C SER A 139 -19.34 -0.52 12.00
N PHE A 140 -18.51 -1.16 11.19
CA PHE A 140 -18.56 -1.12 9.72
C PHE A 140 -18.94 -2.47 9.10
N GLY A 141 -19.43 -3.40 9.90
CA GLY A 141 -20.02 -4.64 9.40
C GLY A 141 -21.33 -4.37 8.65
N VAL A 142 -21.73 -5.32 7.79
CA VAL A 142 -22.88 -5.17 6.87
C VAL A 142 -24.14 -4.66 7.57
N SER A 143 -24.48 -5.23 8.74
CA SER A 143 -25.70 -4.87 9.46
C SER A 143 -25.64 -3.48 10.08
N SER A 144 -24.49 -3.10 10.62
CA SER A 144 -24.26 -1.76 11.18
C SER A 144 -24.27 -0.71 10.07
N MET A 145 -23.59 -0.97 8.96
CA MET A 145 -23.57 -0.06 7.79
C MET A 145 -24.98 0.12 7.22
N GLU A 146 -25.80 -0.94 7.18
CA GLU A 146 -27.18 -0.84 6.71
C GLU A 146 -28.04 -0.02 7.67
N LEU A 147 -27.89 -0.23 8.97
CA LEU A 147 -28.56 0.59 9.99
C LEU A 147 -28.18 2.07 9.88
N LEU A 148 -26.89 2.36 9.83
CA LEU A 148 -26.36 3.73 9.74
C LEU A 148 -26.70 4.43 8.42
N SER A 149 -26.99 3.70 7.36
CA SER A 149 -27.46 4.31 6.11
C SER A 149 -28.89 4.87 6.22
N GLN A 150 -29.67 4.38 7.20
CA GLN A 150 -31.06 4.74 7.41
C GLN A 150 -31.27 5.56 8.70
N TYR A 151 -30.62 5.14 9.79
CA TYR A 151 -30.78 5.73 11.12
C TYR A 151 -29.40 5.93 11.75
N THR A 152 -29.03 7.15 12.05
CA THR A 152 -27.68 7.50 12.49
C THR A 152 -27.62 8.07 13.91
N THR A 153 -28.75 8.57 14.43
CA THR A 153 -28.83 9.21 15.75
C THR A 153 -29.84 8.48 16.66
N PRO A 154 -29.70 8.61 18.00
CA PRO A 154 -30.66 8.05 18.92
C PRO A 154 -32.10 8.43 18.62
N GLU A 155 -32.36 9.70 18.27
CA GLU A 155 -33.70 10.20 17.96
C GLU A 155 -34.28 9.51 16.72
N GLU A 156 -33.48 9.32 15.69
CA GLU A 156 -33.93 8.61 14.48
C GLU A 156 -34.25 7.15 14.78
N MET A 157 -33.43 6.45 15.59
CA MET A 157 -33.68 5.07 15.99
C MET A 157 -34.90 4.92 16.91
N LEU A 158 -35.24 5.92 17.70
CA LEU A 158 -36.43 5.96 18.53
C LEU A 158 -37.70 6.40 17.75
N SER A 159 -37.55 7.06 16.61
CA SER A 159 -38.67 7.49 15.78
C SER A 159 -39.39 6.36 15.03
N VAL A 160 -38.79 5.19 14.99
CA VAL A 160 -39.31 3.98 14.33
C VAL A 160 -39.61 2.87 15.33
N SER A 161 -40.48 1.93 14.96
CA SER A 161 -40.80 0.79 15.81
C SER A 161 -39.63 -0.19 15.91
N SER A 162 -39.54 -0.94 17.02
CA SER A 162 -38.57 -2.04 17.15
C SER A 162 -38.70 -3.07 16.03
N GLN A 163 -39.91 -3.28 15.50
CA GLN A 163 -40.14 -4.20 14.40
C GLN A 163 -39.48 -3.67 13.09
N GLN A 164 -39.60 -2.38 12.79
CA GLN A 164 -38.93 -1.79 11.60
C GLN A 164 -37.41 -1.88 11.70
N LEU A 165 -36.84 -1.62 12.88
CA LEU A 165 -35.40 -1.82 13.10
C LEU A 165 -34.99 -3.30 12.94
N ALA A 166 -35.82 -4.22 13.49
CA ALA A 166 -35.57 -5.66 13.37
C ALA A 166 -35.57 -6.11 11.89
N GLU A 167 -36.51 -5.64 11.09
CA GLU A 167 -36.59 -5.96 9.65
C GLU A 167 -35.32 -5.52 8.88
N VAL A 168 -34.81 -4.32 9.17
CA VAL A 168 -33.56 -3.84 8.58
C VAL A 168 -32.37 -4.73 8.98
N LEU A 169 -32.29 -5.07 10.26
CA LEU A 169 -31.20 -5.91 10.80
C LEU A 169 -31.28 -7.35 10.28
N GLU A 170 -32.48 -7.95 10.25
CA GLU A 170 -32.70 -9.31 9.75
C GLU A 170 -32.31 -9.44 8.28
N LYS A 171 -32.74 -8.49 7.47
CA LYS A 171 -32.39 -8.45 6.04
C LYS A 171 -30.87 -8.34 5.84
N ALA A 172 -30.21 -7.41 6.55
CA ALA A 172 -28.79 -7.16 6.40
C ALA A 172 -27.93 -8.31 6.97
N SER A 173 -28.37 -8.96 8.06
CA SER A 173 -27.64 -10.03 8.72
C SER A 173 -27.97 -11.43 8.21
N ARG A 174 -28.89 -11.56 7.23
CA ARG A 174 -29.45 -12.85 6.78
C ARG A 174 -30.08 -13.64 7.95
N GLY A 175 -30.88 -12.95 8.75
CA GLY A 175 -31.62 -13.53 9.88
C GLY A 175 -30.83 -13.74 11.18
N ARG A 176 -29.56 -13.30 11.26
CA ARG A 176 -28.74 -13.46 12.48
C ARG A 176 -29.01 -12.42 13.55
N LEU A 177 -29.44 -11.23 13.19
CA LEU A 177 -29.81 -10.13 14.07
C LEU A 177 -31.27 -9.77 13.80
N GLY A 178 -32.06 -9.63 14.84
CA GLY A 178 -33.49 -9.38 14.72
C GLY A 178 -34.04 -8.59 15.91
N ALA A 179 -35.20 -8.99 16.42
CA ALA A 179 -35.98 -8.28 17.44
C ALA A 179 -35.19 -7.97 18.72
N GLU A 180 -34.43 -8.94 19.25
CA GLU A 180 -33.60 -8.71 20.44
C GLU A 180 -32.58 -7.58 20.23
N LYS A 181 -31.89 -7.57 19.08
CA LYS A 181 -30.91 -6.55 18.76
C LYS A 181 -31.56 -5.18 18.53
N ALA A 182 -32.75 -5.16 17.94
CA ALA A 182 -33.51 -3.92 17.77
C ALA A 182 -33.90 -3.29 19.12
N VAL A 183 -34.32 -4.10 20.08
CA VAL A 183 -34.63 -3.66 21.45
C VAL A 183 -33.37 -3.14 22.13
N GLU A 184 -32.25 -3.85 22.05
CA GLU A 184 -30.95 -3.42 22.61
C GLU A 184 -30.53 -2.05 22.07
N ILE A 185 -30.66 -1.84 20.73
CA ILE A 185 -30.33 -0.56 20.10
C ILE A 185 -31.25 0.56 20.60
N GLN A 186 -32.56 0.32 20.72
CA GLN A 186 -33.49 1.33 21.21
C GLN A 186 -33.28 1.62 22.71
N ASP A 187 -32.91 0.63 23.50
CA ASP A 187 -32.58 0.85 24.90
C ASP A 187 -31.28 1.68 25.06
N ALA A 188 -30.27 1.40 24.26
CA ALA A 188 -29.07 2.23 24.21
C ALA A 188 -29.42 3.66 23.75
N ALA A 189 -30.27 3.82 22.74
CA ALA A 189 -30.70 5.11 22.25
C ALA A 189 -31.48 5.94 23.30
N ARG A 190 -32.35 5.30 24.09
CA ARG A 190 -33.10 5.98 25.18
C ARG A 190 -32.18 6.50 26.28
N ASN A 191 -31.09 5.81 26.53
CA ASN A 191 -30.13 6.10 27.60
C ASN A 191 -28.85 6.78 27.08
N SER A 192 -28.87 7.24 25.85
CA SER A 192 -27.67 7.81 25.22
C SER A 192 -27.25 9.11 25.90
N PHE A 193 -25.93 9.26 26.09
CA PHE A 193 -25.28 10.47 26.57
C PHE A 193 -24.84 11.39 25.42
N GLY A 194 -25.23 11.07 24.18
CA GLY A 194 -24.88 11.86 23.01
C GLY A 194 -25.45 13.27 23.00
N ILE A 195 -24.82 14.17 22.23
CA ILE A 195 -25.30 15.52 22.05
C ILE A 195 -26.49 15.55 21.10
N VAL A 196 -27.54 16.31 21.43
CA VAL A 196 -28.73 16.50 20.60
C VAL A 196 -28.56 17.70 19.65
N MET A 197 -27.69 18.64 20.01
CA MET A 197 -27.44 19.84 19.22
C MET A 197 -26.87 19.48 17.85
N ALA A 198 -27.49 20.01 16.78
CA ALA A 198 -27.11 19.78 15.39
C ALA A 198 -27.25 18.31 14.91
N SER A 199 -28.09 17.49 15.58
CA SER A 199 -28.32 16.08 15.29
C SER A 199 -28.61 15.82 13.81
N SER A 200 -29.44 16.65 13.14
CA SER A 200 -29.73 16.53 11.71
C SER A 200 -28.50 16.72 10.80
N SER A 201 -27.59 17.61 11.17
CA SER A 201 -26.34 17.81 10.41
C SER A 201 -25.40 16.64 10.56
N PHE A 202 -25.25 16.11 11.79
CA PHE A 202 -24.46 14.90 12.04
C PHE A 202 -25.04 13.69 11.27
N SER A 203 -26.37 13.52 11.32
CA SER A 203 -27.05 12.47 10.56
C SER A 203 -26.72 12.53 9.07
N LEU A 204 -26.86 13.71 8.45
CA LEU A 204 -26.55 13.90 7.04
C LEU A 204 -25.08 13.55 6.72
N ILE A 205 -24.14 14.02 7.54
CA ILE A 205 -22.70 13.78 7.32
C ILE A 205 -22.38 12.29 7.46
N ILE A 206 -22.88 11.60 8.49
CA ILE A 206 -22.66 10.18 8.71
C ILE A 206 -23.20 9.38 7.51
N ARG A 207 -24.44 9.63 7.06
CA ARG A 207 -25.01 8.93 5.89
C ARG A 207 -24.16 9.12 4.65
N GLN A 208 -23.72 10.36 4.38
CA GLN A 208 -22.85 10.64 3.23
C GLN A 208 -21.51 9.90 3.32
N TYR A 209 -20.90 9.80 4.51
CA TYR A 209 -19.69 9.01 4.66
C TYR A 209 -19.93 7.50 4.51
N ILE A 210 -21.07 6.96 4.98
CA ILE A 210 -21.44 5.57 4.79
C ILE A 210 -21.57 5.23 3.30
N GLU A 211 -22.25 6.08 2.53
CA GLU A 211 -22.37 5.91 1.08
C GLU A 211 -21.01 5.96 0.37
N GLN A 212 -20.14 6.91 0.74
CA GLN A 212 -18.80 7.00 0.18
C GLN A 212 -17.95 5.78 0.53
N ILE A 213 -18.02 5.28 1.77
CA ILE A 213 -17.30 4.06 2.18
C ILE A 213 -17.76 2.87 1.34
N ARG A 214 -19.07 2.67 1.13
CA ARG A 214 -19.62 1.60 0.27
C ARG A 214 -19.12 1.71 -1.18
N SER A 215 -19.10 2.92 -1.73
CA SER A 215 -18.59 3.16 -3.09
C SER A 215 -17.10 2.84 -3.20
N LEU A 216 -16.30 3.20 -2.20
CA LEU A 216 -14.87 2.90 -2.16
C LEU A 216 -14.62 1.40 -2.02
N GLU A 217 -15.38 0.70 -1.16
CA GLU A 217 -15.28 -0.75 -1.00
C GLU A 217 -15.66 -1.49 -2.30
N SER A 218 -16.72 -1.06 -2.99
CA SER A 218 -17.06 -1.60 -4.32
C SER A 218 -15.94 -1.37 -5.35
N SER A 219 -15.27 -0.24 -5.30
CA SER A 219 -14.11 0.04 -6.17
C SER A 219 -12.93 -0.88 -5.85
N VAL A 220 -12.72 -1.24 -4.57
CA VAL A 220 -11.70 -2.23 -4.16
C VAL A 220 -12.01 -3.60 -4.78
N ASP A 221 -13.27 -4.03 -4.77
CA ASP A 221 -13.68 -5.32 -5.35
C ASP A 221 -13.40 -5.37 -6.87
N ILE A 222 -13.68 -4.27 -7.58
CA ILE A 222 -13.38 -4.16 -9.02
C ILE A 222 -11.86 -4.27 -9.26
N PHE A 223 -11.05 -3.58 -8.46
CA PHE A 223 -9.60 -3.65 -8.59
C PHE A 223 -9.05 -5.02 -8.23
N ASP A 224 -9.60 -5.67 -7.20
CA ASP A 224 -9.20 -7.04 -6.82
C ASP A 224 -9.48 -8.05 -7.93
N ALA A 225 -10.63 -7.94 -8.62
CA ALA A 225 -10.95 -8.80 -9.75
C ALA A 225 -9.96 -8.60 -10.92
N GLU A 226 -9.64 -7.36 -11.28
CA GLU A 226 -8.70 -7.07 -12.37
C GLU A 226 -7.25 -7.43 -12.01
N ILE A 227 -6.83 -7.18 -10.76
CA ILE A 227 -5.52 -7.61 -10.24
C ILE A 227 -5.40 -9.13 -10.31
N ALA A 228 -6.44 -9.88 -9.91
CA ALA A 228 -6.44 -11.34 -9.99
C ALA A 228 -6.35 -11.84 -11.44
N ARG A 229 -7.07 -11.20 -12.37
CA ARG A 229 -7.01 -11.49 -13.82
C ARG A 229 -5.60 -11.27 -14.36
N LEU A 230 -4.97 -10.14 -14.06
CA LEU A 230 -3.60 -9.85 -14.50
C LEU A 230 -2.59 -10.82 -13.88
N LEU A 231 -2.73 -11.12 -12.59
CA LEU A 231 -1.82 -12.05 -11.89
C LEU A 231 -1.87 -13.45 -12.48
N SER A 232 -3.02 -13.90 -12.97
CA SER A 232 -3.15 -15.23 -13.58
C SER A 232 -2.29 -15.44 -14.85
N GLY A 233 -1.84 -14.35 -15.46
CA GLY A 233 -0.88 -14.39 -16.58
C GLY A 233 0.57 -14.61 -16.16
N PHE A 234 0.85 -14.67 -14.84
CA PHE A 234 2.22 -14.87 -14.33
C PHE A 234 2.33 -16.21 -13.61
N ASP A 235 3.33 -16.99 -13.98
CA ASP A 235 3.68 -18.22 -13.26
C ASP A 235 4.42 -17.85 -11.97
N THR A 236 3.71 -17.87 -10.84
CA THR A 236 4.27 -17.52 -9.54
C THR A 236 3.75 -18.40 -8.41
N GLN A 237 4.65 -18.81 -7.52
CA GLN A 237 4.34 -19.60 -6.34
C GLN A 237 4.17 -18.75 -5.07
N LEU A 238 4.11 -17.41 -5.19
CA LEU A 238 3.99 -16.50 -4.04
C LEU A 238 2.78 -16.77 -3.15
N THR A 239 1.66 -17.20 -3.75
CA THR A 239 0.41 -17.49 -3.01
C THR A 239 0.50 -18.74 -2.14
N THR A 240 1.53 -19.56 -2.27
CA THR A 240 1.79 -20.70 -1.39
C THR A 240 2.37 -20.27 -0.05
N ILE A 241 2.89 -19.05 0.04
CA ILE A 241 3.46 -18.51 1.28
C ILE A 241 2.33 -18.07 2.21
N THR A 242 2.32 -18.61 3.42
CA THR A 242 1.32 -18.25 4.44
C THR A 242 1.26 -16.73 4.66
N GLY A 243 0.07 -16.16 4.51
CA GLY A 243 -0.17 -14.71 4.63
C GLY A 243 -0.05 -13.93 3.32
N ILE A 244 0.29 -14.58 2.21
CA ILE A 244 0.31 -13.97 0.87
C ILE A 244 -0.84 -14.52 0.03
N GLY A 245 -1.94 -13.76 -0.03
CA GLY A 245 -3.03 -14.02 -0.98
C GLY A 245 -2.75 -13.39 -2.35
N PRO A 246 -3.67 -13.57 -3.33
CA PRO A 246 -3.48 -13.09 -4.70
C PRO A 246 -3.13 -11.59 -4.77
N THR A 247 -3.82 -10.74 -4.04
CA THR A 247 -3.56 -9.30 -4.03
C THR A 247 -2.16 -8.95 -3.53
N LEU A 248 -1.70 -9.56 -2.42
CA LEU A 248 -0.35 -9.31 -1.92
C LEU A 248 0.73 -9.91 -2.84
N ALA A 249 0.47 -11.05 -3.48
CA ALA A 249 1.34 -11.63 -4.49
C ALA A 249 1.51 -10.68 -5.69
N ALA A 250 0.42 -10.08 -6.16
CA ALA A 250 0.42 -9.09 -7.23
C ALA A 250 1.23 -7.83 -6.84
N VAL A 251 1.03 -7.31 -5.63
CA VAL A 251 1.83 -6.17 -5.11
C VAL A 251 3.31 -6.53 -5.09
N ILE A 252 3.67 -7.68 -4.52
CA ILE A 252 5.07 -8.11 -4.39
C ILE A 252 5.70 -8.29 -5.77
N LEU A 253 5.03 -9.01 -6.67
CA LEU A 253 5.54 -9.29 -8.01
C LEU A 253 5.72 -8.00 -8.82
N SER A 254 4.72 -7.13 -8.83
CA SER A 254 4.75 -5.88 -9.60
C SER A 254 5.74 -4.85 -9.03
N GLU A 255 5.87 -4.74 -7.71
CA GLU A 255 6.85 -3.83 -7.09
C GLU A 255 8.30 -4.34 -7.24
N ILE A 256 8.52 -5.66 -7.27
CA ILE A 256 9.82 -6.27 -7.57
C ILE A 256 10.19 -6.12 -9.05
N GLY A 257 9.21 -5.99 -9.94
CA GLY A 257 9.44 -5.84 -11.37
C GLY A 257 9.49 -7.18 -12.12
N GLY A 258 8.84 -8.21 -11.62
CA GLY A 258 8.68 -9.52 -12.29
C GLY A 258 9.93 -10.40 -12.32
N ASP A 259 11.13 -9.83 -12.19
CA ASP A 259 12.39 -10.61 -12.23
C ASP A 259 13.18 -10.46 -10.93
N ILE A 260 13.20 -11.50 -10.12
CA ILE A 260 13.93 -11.55 -8.86
C ILE A 260 15.47 -11.54 -9.06
N ARG A 261 15.97 -11.96 -10.23
CA ARG A 261 17.41 -12.04 -10.53
C ARG A 261 18.09 -10.69 -10.54
N ARG A 262 17.32 -9.59 -10.65
CA ARG A 262 17.84 -8.21 -10.48
C ARG A 262 18.40 -7.94 -9.07
N PHE A 263 18.03 -8.77 -8.09
CA PHE A 263 18.57 -8.71 -6.73
C PHE A 263 19.59 -9.83 -6.52
N SER A 264 20.82 -9.47 -6.21
CA SER A 264 21.90 -10.45 -5.98
C SER A 264 21.74 -11.24 -4.67
N SER A 265 20.84 -10.79 -3.76
CA SER A 265 20.62 -11.45 -2.47
C SER A 265 19.33 -10.96 -1.79
N PRO A 266 18.79 -11.74 -0.81
CA PRO A 266 17.66 -11.30 0.01
C PRO A 266 17.92 -9.97 0.73
N ALA A 267 19.17 -9.67 1.09
CA ALA A 267 19.54 -8.42 1.73
C ALA A 267 19.34 -7.21 0.81
N LYS A 268 19.60 -7.36 -0.50
CA LYS A 268 19.33 -6.32 -1.49
C LYS A 268 17.83 -6.09 -1.69
N LEU A 269 17.03 -7.15 -1.69
CA LEU A 269 15.56 -7.05 -1.71
C LEU A 269 15.04 -6.38 -0.42
N ALA A 270 15.62 -6.69 0.75
CA ALA A 270 15.25 -6.05 2.01
C ALA A 270 15.53 -4.53 1.98
N ALA A 271 16.66 -4.12 1.44
CA ALA A 271 17.00 -2.72 1.25
C ALA A 271 16.05 -2.03 0.26
N TYR A 272 15.69 -2.71 -0.85
CA TYR A 272 14.74 -2.21 -1.84
C TYR A 272 13.31 -2.06 -1.26
N ALA A 273 12.90 -2.95 -0.36
CA ALA A 273 11.66 -2.82 0.40
C ALA A 273 11.77 -1.79 1.54
N GLY A 274 12.99 -1.38 1.92
CA GLY A 274 13.25 -0.48 3.04
C GLY A 274 12.92 -1.10 4.40
N VAL A 275 13.06 -2.42 4.55
CA VAL A 275 12.89 -3.16 5.82
C VAL A 275 14.23 -3.51 6.47
N ASP A 276 15.33 -3.10 5.88
CA ASP A 276 16.67 -3.19 6.45
C ASP A 276 16.83 -2.23 7.64
N PRO A 277 17.65 -2.56 8.64
CA PRO A 277 17.93 -1.65 9.75
C PRO A 277 18.82 -0.49 9.30
N THR A 278 18.56 0.70 9.84
CA THR A 278 19.51 1.81 9.73
C THR A 278 20.73 1.52 10.60
N VAL A 279 21.90 1.39 10.00
CA VAL A 279 23.15 1.21 10.74
C VAL A 279 23.69 2.58 11.14
N LYS A 280 23.91 2.78 12.45
CA LYS A 280 24.64 3.93 12.99
C LYS A 280 25.87 3.40 13.71
N GLN A 281 26.99 3.36 13.01
CA GLN A 281 28.29 3.00 13.56
C GLN A 281 29.28 4.14 13.27
N SER A 282 30.02 4.56 14.27
CA SER A 282 31.09 5.53 14.15
C SER A 282 32.20 5.16 15.18
N GLY A 283 33.32 4.70 14.69
CA GLY A 283 34.40 4.16 15.55
C GLY A 283 33.86 3.02 16.41
N ASP A 284 34.09 3.08 17.71
CA ASP A 284 33.62 2.07 18.67
C ASP A 284 32.14 2.21 19.06
N PHE A 285 31.47 3.25 18.57
CA PHE A 285 30.05 3.47 18.83
C PHE A 285 29.17 2.61 17.93
N SER A 286 28.38 1.70 18.52
CA SER A 286 27.31 0.96 17.86
C SER A 286 25.96 1.37 18.44
N GLY A 287 25.10 1.95 17.59
CA GLY A 287 23.78 2.39 17.99
C GLY A 287 22.90 1.23 18.45
N THR A 288 22.36 1.31 19.66
CA THR A 288 21.52 0.25 20.27
C THR A 288 20.08 0.21 19.76
N ARG A 289 19.59 1.30 19.19
CA ARG A 289 18.23 1.40 18.62
C ARG A 289 18.29 1.61 17.10
N MET A 290 18.21 0.52 16.36
CA MET A 290 18.13 0.53 14.90
C MET A 290 16.67 0.55 14.46
N LYS A 291 16.28 1.60 13.72
CA LYS A 291 14.96 1.69 13.08
C LYS A 291 15.02 1.11 11.68
N MET A 292 13.86 0.68 11.16
CA MET A 292 13.71 0.31 9.76
C MET A 292 14.06 1.50 8.85
N SER A 293 14.83 1.29 7.76
CA SER A 293 15.37 2.37 6.91
C SER A 293 14.28 3.15 6.19
N LYS A 294 13.20 2.47 5.78
CA LYS A 294 12.07 3.01 5.01
C LYS A 294 12.47 3.69 3.70
N ARG A 295 13.68 3.44 3.18
CA ARG A 295 14.23 4.07 1.97
C ARG A 295 13.70 3.50 0.65
N GLY A 296 13.05 2.32 0.71
CA GLY A 296 12.58 1.63 -0.47
C GLY A 296 11.08 1.81 -0.73
N SER A 297 10.51 0.92 -1.58
CA SER A 297 9.08 0.95 -1.92
C SER A 297 8.20 0.87 -0.67
N PRO A 298 7.34 1.86 -0.41
CA PRO A 298 6.38 1.81 0.70
C PRO A 298 5.31 0.74 0.46
N TYR A 299 4.95 0.47 -0.78
CA TYR A 299 3.94 -0.52 -1.16
C TYR A 299 4.44 -1.94 -0.94
N LEU A 300 5.66 -2.26 -1.39
CA LEU A 300 6.30 -3.55 -1.13
C LEU A 300 6.48 -3.77 0.37
N ARG A 301 6.95 -2.76 1.09
CA ARG A 301 7.08 -2.84 2.55
C ARG A 301 5.75 -3.10 3.25
N ARG A 302 4.66 -2.42 2.83
CA ARG A 302 3.30 -2.63 3.36
C ARG A 302 2.83 -4.07 3.10
N ALA A 303 3.03 -4.59 1.89
CA ALA A 303 2.65 -5.95 1.55
C ALA A 303 3.40 -6.99 2.41
N ILE A 304 4.73 -6.83 2.55
CA ILE A 304 5.55 -7.71 3.39
C ILE A 304 5.12 -7.63 4.86
N TRP A 305 4.80 -6.43 5.36
CA TRP A 305 4.33 -6.24 6.73
C TRP A 305 3.00 -6.95 6.98
N LEU A 306 2.03 -6.78 6.11
CA LEU A 306 0.72 -7.44 6.20
C LEU A 306 0.86 -8.97 6.14
N ALA A 307 1.63 -9.49 5.18
CA ALA A 307 1.92 -10.92 5.08
C ALA A 307 2.60 -11.46 6.36
N SER A 308 3.57 -10.72 6.89
CA SER A 308 4.30 -11.08 8.11
C SER A 308 3.41 -11.12 9.34
N THR A 309 2.45 -10.20 9.44
CA THR A 309 1.49 -10.17 10.55
C THR A 309 0.59 -11.41 10.55
N VAL A 310 0.13 -11.83 9.38
CA VAL A 310 -0.68 -13.06 9.25
C VAL A 310 0.17 -14.31 9.51
N ALA A 311 1.37 -14.38 8.91
CA ALA A 311 2.27 -15.52 9.05
C ALA A 311 2.72 -15.73 10.50
N ALA A 312 2.87 -14.66 11.29
CA ALA A 312 3.23 -14.73 12.70
C ALA A 312 2.28 -15.61 13.56
N PHE A 313 1.03 -15.77 13.12
CA PHE A 313 0.00 -16.52 13.84
C PHE A 313 -0.55 -17.73 13.07
N LYS A 314 -0.20 -17.89 11.79
CA LYS A 314 -0.76 -18.94 10.93
C LYS A 314 0.28 -19.86 10.33
N ASP A 315 1.56 -19.50 10.34
CA ASP A 315 2.65 -20.32 9.85
C ASP A 315 3.43 -20.90 11.02
N PRO A 316 3.51 -22.24 11.18
CA PRO A 316 4.13 -22.86 12.36
C PRO A 316 5.61 -22.44 12.57
N ALA A 317 6.39 -22.34 11.48
CA ALA A 317 7.80 -21.98 11.57
C ALA A 317 7.99 -20.48 11.92
N ILE A 318 7.12 -19.62 11.40
CA ILE A 318 7.14 -18.18 11.70
C ILE A 318 6.58 -17.90 13.09
N GLN A 319 5.54 -18.63 13.51
CA GLN A 319 4.98 -18.54 14.85
C GLN A 319 6.02 -18.91 15.92
N ALA A 320 6.77 -20.00 15.74
CA ALA A 320 7.85 -20.37 16.66
C ALA A 320 8.91 -19.25 16.76
N LEU A 321 9.24 -18.59 15.65
CA LEU A 321 10.12 -17.43 15.65
C LEU A 321 9.50 -16.25 16.41
N TYR A 322 8.20 -16.00 16.21
CA TYR A 322 7.47 -14.93 16.91
C TYR A 322 7.51 -15.14 18.42
N GLU A 323 7.11 -16.33 18.89
CA GLU A 323 7.06 -16.68 20.32
C GLU A 323 8.43 -16.57 20.98
N ARG A 324 9.48 -17.11 20.33
CA ARG A 324 10.84 -17.00 20.83
C ARG A 324 11.28 -15.53 20.99
N LYS A 325 10.98 -14.68 20.00
CA LYS A 325 11.34 -13.25 20.06
C LYS A 325 10.53 -12.47 21.09
N ARG A 326 9.27 -12.87 21.33
CA ARG A 326 8.45 -12.32 22.42
C ARG A 326 8.98 -12.73 23.79
N ALA A 327 9.43 -13.97 23.95
CA ALA A 327 10.08 -14.46 25.17
C ALA A 327 11.40 -13.74 25.46
N GLU A 328 12.13 -13.26 24.43
CA GLU A 328 13.30 -12.37 24.57
C GLU A 328 12.92 -10.95 25.06
N GLY A 329 11.66 -10.67 25.37
CA GLY A 329 11.17 -9.36 25.85
C GLY A 329 10.97 -8.31 24.77
N LYS A 330 11.02 -8.67 23.47
CA LYS A 330 10.76 -7.72 22.38
C LYS A 330 9.26 -7.43 22.23
N ASP A 331 8.92 -6.17 21.96
CA ASP A 331 7.55 -5.77 21.68
C ASP A 331 7.05 -6.35 20.33
N HIS A 332 5.72 -6.40 20.17
CA HIS A 332 5.06 -6.98 18.99
C HIS A 332 5.58 -6.38 17.67
N MET A 333 5.63 -5.05 17.57
CA MET A 333 6.02 -4.37 16.32
C MET A 333 7.48 -4.65 15.94
N THR A 334 8.37 -4.73 16.93
CA THR A 334 9.77 -5.11 16.73
C THR A 334 9.87 -6.55 16.23
N VAL A 335 9.09 -7.47 16.81
CA VAL A 335 9.09 -8.88 16.37
C VAL A 335 8.56 -9.01 14.94
N ILE A 336 7.47 -8.33 14.58
CA ILE A 336 6.99 -8.31 13.19
C ILE A 336 8.07 -7.77 12.24
N GLY A 337 8.84 -6.77 12.64
CA GLY A 337 10.00 -6.29 11.87
C GLY A 337 11.07 -7.38 11.62
N HIS A 338 11.33 -8.26 12.59
CA HIS A 338 12.19 -9.42 12.40
C HIS A 338 11.59 -10.43 11.43
N ILE A 339 10.29 -10.69 11.54
CA ILE A 339 9.55 -11.59 10.65
C ILE A 339 9.55 -11.06 9.21
N CYS A 340 9.40 -9.75 8.99
CA CYS A 340 9.50 -9.15 7.66
C CYS A 340 10.82 -9.53 6.95
N ARG A 341 11.93 -9.55 7.66
CA ARG A 341 13.23 -9.95 7.09
C ARG A 341 13.26 -11.45 6.75
N LYS A 342 12.66 -12.29 7.59
CA LYS A 342 12.52 -13.73 7.31
C LYS A 342 11.61 -13.95 6.11
N MET A 343 10.48 -13.24 6.05
CA MET A 343 9.52 -13.29 4.93
C MET A 343 10.18 -12.90 3.61
N ILE A 344 11.02 -11.86 3.59
CA ILE A 344 11.79 -11.48 2.39
C ILE A 344 12.70 -12.62 1.92
N SER A 345 13.35 -13.35 2.83
CA SER A 345 14.19 -14.48 2.46
C SER A 345 13.37 -15.62 1.84
N ILE A 346 12.16 -15.86 2.36
CA ILE A 346 11.21 -16.84 1.80
C ILE A 346 10.73 -16.38 0.43
N ILE A 347 10.25 -15.15 0.29
CA ILE A 347 9.80 -14.57 -0.98
C ILE A 347 10.91 -14.65 -2.03
N PHE A 348 12.14 -14.30 -1.65
CA PHE A 348 13.30 -14.37 -2.55
C PHE A 348 13.56 -15.78 -3.04
N ALA A 349 13.54 -16.78 -2.16
CA ALA A 349 13.76 -18.19 -2.51
C ALA A 349 12.64 -18.71 -3.43
N VAL A 350 11.38 -18.48 -3.05
CA VAL A 350 10.22 -18.90 -3.84
C VAL A 350 10.24 -18.31 -5.26
N LEU A 351 10.56 -17.03 -5.39
CA LEU A 351 10.64 -16.38 -6.72
C LEU A 351 11.87 -16.82 -7.52
N ARG A 352 13.01 -17.07 -6.86
CA ARG A 352 14.24 -17.51 -7.52
C ARG A 352 14.11 -18.93 -8.09
N ASP A 353 13.54 -19.83 -7.27
CA ASP A 353 13.49 -21.26 -7.58
C ASP A 353 12.18 -21.66 -8.26
N ASN A 354 11.19 -20.75 -8.26
CA ASN A 354 9.80 -20.96 -8.69
C ASN A 354 9.18 -22.23 -8.09
N THR A 355 9.45 -22.49 -6.81
CA THR A 355 8.98 -23.65 -6.07
C THR A 355 8.00 -23.23 -4.98
N PRO A 356 6.96 -24.07 -4.70
CA PRO A 356 6.03 -23.79 -3.60
C PRO A 356 6.74 -23.67 -2.24
N TYR A 357 6.26 -22.79 -1.41
CA TYR A 357 6.72 -22.70 -0.02
C TYR A 357 6.14 -23.86 0.80
N VAL A 358 7.03 -24.55 1.50
CA VAL A 358 6.68 -25.58 2.49
C VAL A 358 7.23 -25.11 3.85
N PRO A 359 6.37 -24.92 4.88
CA PRO A 359 6.84 -24.56 6.21
C PRO A 359 7.78 -25.63 6.79
N ALA A 360 8.96 -25.23 7.30
CA ALA A 360 9.86 -26.15 7.97
C ALA A 360 9.17 -26.75 9.22
N GLY A 361 9.15 -28.07 9.32
CA GLY A 361 8.50 -28.81 10.40
C GLY A 361 7.29 -29.64 9.95
N ILE A 362 6.86 -29.53 8.70
CA ILE A 362 5.92 -30.44 8.05
C ILE A 362 6.75 -31.20 7.02
N SER A 363 7.58 -32.12 7.49
CA SER A 363 8.11 -33.21 6.66
C SER A 363 7.14 -34.38 6.85
N ASP A 364 6.51 -34.83 5.75
CA ASP A 364 5.78 -36.09 5.74
C ASP A 364 6.63 -37.28 6.21
#